data_7aca0241c67cce6efa3556e570d2937a
#
_entry.id   7aca0241c67cce6efa3556e570d2937a
#
_cell.length_a   1.000
_cell.length_b   1.000
_cell.length_c   1.000
_cell.angle_alpha   90.00
_cell.angle_beta   90.00
_cell.angle_gamma   90.00
#
_symmetry.space_group_name_H-M   'P 1'
#
loop_
_entity.id
_entity.type
_entity.pdbx_description
1 polymer ?
#
loop_
_entity_poly.entity_id
_entity_poly.type
_entity_poly.pdbx_seq_one_letter_code
_entity_poly.pdbx_strand_id
1 'polypeptide(L)'
;MAELVNDFSWSRTRDNAFQECRRRYYYQYYGAWGGWDADADPLVRRLYVLKQLATRQMWAGRLVHEAVERSLLALRDGHGLSESSLIENTVRQMREEWKASRGGLYRQSPKRPSLFEHEYGVAVRNGEWQALRDHVVRCLRNFHRLPVLADIKRTPTERWIFIEDIGSFPFEGTRVFTAPDFGYWSAEDRLQLLDW
;
A
#
# COMPACT_ATOMS: atom_id res chain seq x y z
N MET A 1 -5.07 -26.08 9.05
CA MET A 1 -4.90 -24.90 8.17
C MET A 1 -4.20 -25.40 6.90
N ALA A 2 -4.64 -24.96 5.71
CA ALA A 2 -3.93 -25.33 4.48
C ALA A 2 -2.52 -24.73 4.54
N GLU A 3 -1.53 -25.55 4.19
CA GLU A 3 -0.12 -25.09 4.09
C GLU A 3 -0.02 -24.04 2.98
N LEU A 4 0.54 -22.87 3.31
CA LEU A 4 0.75 -21.81 2.35
C LEU A 4 1.94 -22.20 1.45
N VAL A 5 1.66 -22.50 0.18
CA VAL A 5 2.67 -22.86 -0.80
C VAL A 5 3.18 -21.61 -1.52
N ASN A 6 4.50 -21.51 -1.69
CA ASN A 6 5.13 -20.41 -2.42
C ASN A 6 5.20 -20.70 -3.92
N ASP A 7 4.03 -20.72 -4.56
CA ASP A 7 3.96 -20.93 -6.01
C ASP A 7 4.46 -19.71 -6.79
N PHE A 8 5.04 -19.99 -7.95
CA PHE A 8 5.43 -18.93 -8.87
C PHE A 8 4.18 -18.16 -9.33
N SER A 9 4.29 -16.85 -9.34
CA SER A 9 3.30 -15.95 -9.91
C SER A 9 3.99 -14.75 -10.55
N TRP A 10 3.31 -14.07 -11.45
CA TRP A 10 3.84 -12.87 -12.07
C TRP A 10 3.12 -11.63 -11.57
N SER A 11 3.87 -10.54 -11.42
CA SER A 11 3.35 -9.17 -11.27
C SER A 11 4.40 -8.19 -11.79
N ARG A 12 3.99 -6.99 -12.14
CA ARG A 12 4.93 -5.96 -12.62
C ARG A 12 6.05 -5.68 -11.60
N THR A 13 5.72 -5.61 -10.32
CA THR A 13 6.70 -5.40 -9.25
C THR A 13 7.69 -6.56 -9.15
N ARG A 14 7.20 -7.79 -9.34
CA ARG A 14 8.02 -9.01 -9.29
C ARG A 14 8.98 -9.07 -10.47
N ASP A 15 8.49 -8.73 -11.67
CA ASP A 15 9.31 -8.64 -12.88
C ASP A 15 10.39 -7.57 -12.74
N ASN A 16 10.04 -6.36 -12.31
CA ASN A 16 11.01 -5.29 -12.08
C ASN A 16 12.10 -5.72 -11.10
N ALA A 17 11.76 -6.35 -9.98
CA ALA A 17 12.73 -6.84 -9.00
C ALA A 17 13.70 -7.88 -9.62
N PHE A 18 13.20 -8.75 -10.50
CA PHE A 18 14.01 -9.74 -11.21
C PHE A 18 14.97 -9.10 -12.22
N GLN A 19 14.47 -8.13 -13.00
CA GLN A 19 15.26 -7.42 -14.00
C GLN A 19 16.36 -6.55 -13.35
N GLU A 20 16.03 -5.89 -12.23
CA GLU A 20 17.00 -5.06 -11.51
C GLU A 20 18.09 -5.89 -10.84
N CYS A 21 17.72 -6.96 -10.11
CA CYS A 21 18.66 -7.78 -9.36
C CYS A 21 18.07 -9.13 -8.98
N ARG A 22 18.54 -10.21 -9.64
CA ARG A 22 18.10 -11.59 -9.35
C ARG A 22 18.33 -12.01 -7.90
N ARG A 23 19.39 -11.51 -7.24
CA ARG A 23 19.68 -11.77 -5.83
C ARG A 23 18.66 -11.10 -4.92
N ARG A 24 18.28 -9.83 -5.20
CA ARG A 24 17.20 -9.12 -4.51
C ARG A 24 15.88 -9.87 -4.69
N TYR A 25 15.56 -10.27 -5.92
CA TYR A 25 14.38 -11.07 -6.23
C TYR A 25 14.28 -12.33 -5.39
N TYR A 26 15.38 -13.12 -5.31
CA TYR A 26 15.43 -14.32 -4.51
C TYR A 26 15.12 -14.05 -3.03
N TYR A 27 15.82 -13.10 -2.42
CA TYR A 27 15.59 -12.77 -1.00
C TYR A 27 14.19 -12.23 -0.72
N GLN A 28 13.63 -11.46 -1.64
CA GLN A 28 12.32 -10.83 -1.48
C GLN A 28 11.18 -11.85 -1.58
N TYR A 29 11.25 -12.80 -2.50
CA TYR A 29 10.13 -13.68 -2.83
C TYR A 29 10.30 -15.13 -2.32
N TYR A 30 11.52 -15.58 -2.09
CA TYR A 30 11.81 -16.95 -1.65
C TYR A 30 12.56 -17.00 -0.31
N GLY A 31 13.66 -16.31 -0.17
CA GLY A 31 14.48 -16.36 1.04
C GLY A 31 13.81 -15.79 2.30
N ALA A 32 12.81 -14.91 2.13
CA ALA A 32 12.01 -14.35 3.22
C ALA A 32 10.70 -15.10 3.49
N TRP A 33 10.43 -16.19 2.73
CA TRP A 33 9.18 -16.95 2.85
C TRP A 33 9.09 -17.64 4.21
N GLY A 34 7.93 -17.58 4.85
CA GLY A 34 7.73 -18.13 6.21
C GLY A 34 8.25 -17.22 7.33
N GLY A 35 8.94 -16.13 7.03
CA GLY A 35 9.51 -15.23 8.06
C GLY A 35 8.49 -14.49 8.93
N TRP A 36 7.20 -14.60 8.65
CA TRP A 36 6.09 -14.10 9.49
C TRP A 36 5.70 -15.04 10.62
N ASP A 37 6.13 -16.31 10.59
CA ASP A 37 5.79 -17.30 11.60
C ASP A 37 6.56 -17.06 12.90
N ALA A 38 5.97 -17.35 14.03
CA ALA A 38 6.57 -17.06 15.33
C ALA A 38 7.87 -17.84 15.58
N ASP A 39 7.98 -19.03 15.02
CA ASP A 39 9.10 -19.98 15.13
C ASP A 39 10.01 -19.97 13.88
N ALA A 40 9.86 -18.97 13.00
CA ALA A 40 10.70 -18.84 11.80
C ALA A 40 12.19 -18.81 12.14
N ASP A 41 13.01 -19.44 11.28
CA ASP A 41 14.48 -19.32 11.35
C ASP A 41 14.88 -17.85 11.47
N PRO A 42 15.84 -17.50 12.34
CA PRO A 42 16.26 -16.10 12.58
C PRO A 42 16.67 -15.36 11.31
N LEU A 43 17.37 -16.02 10.37
CA LEU A 43 17.76 -15.42 9.11
C LEU A 43 16.54 -15.14 8.22
N VAL A 44 15.62 -16.11 8.10
CA VAL A 44 14.37 -15.98 7.33
C VAL A 44 13.51 -14.85 7.92
N ARG A 45 13.40 -14.79 9.25
CA ARG A 45 12.75 -13.69 9.97
C ARG A 45 13.39 -12.34 9.63
N ARG A 46 14.73 -12.27 9.69
CA ARG A 46 15.46 -11.05 9.35
C ARG A 46 15.21 -10.60 7.92
N LEU A 47 15.27 -11.52 6.96
CA LEU A 47 14.97 -11.25 5.56
C LEU A 47 13.54 -10.75 5.37
N TYR A 48 12.58 -11.34 6.11
CA TYR A 48 11.19 -10.90 6.07
C TYR A 48 11.02 -9.47 6.59
N VAL A 49 11.66 -9.12 7.71
CA VAL A 49 11.66 -7.75 8.24
C VAL A 49 12.26 -6.78 7.22
N LEU A 50 13.43 -7.12 6.64
CA LEU A 50 14.12 -6.24 5.70
C LEU A 50 13.31 -6.00 4.41
N LYS A 51 12.58 -6.99 3.90
CA LYS A 51 11.73 -6.81 2.72
C LYS A 51 10.52 -5.92 2.96
N GLN A 52 10.10 -5.73 4.22
CA GLN A 52 8.97 -4.86 4.58
C GLN A 52 9.39 -3.39 4.78
N LEU A 53 10.69 -3.12 4.77
CA LEU A 53 11.18 -1.74 4.92
C LEU A 53 10.69 -0.87 3.77
N ALA A 54 10.02 0.21 4.10
CA ALA A 54 9.62 1.24 3.15
C ALA A 54 10.46 2.50 3.36
N THR A 55 10.85 3.14 2.28
CA THR A 55 11.37 4.52 2.40
C THR A 55 10.24 5.44 2.87
N ARG A 56 10.59 6.58 3.45
CA ARG A 56 9.59 7.58 3.87
C ARG A 56 8.64 8.00 2.74
N GLN A 57 9.12 8.02 1.48
CA GLN A 57 8.29 8.34 0.30
C GLN A 57 7.29 7.22 -0.01
N MET A 58 7.75 5.96 -0.02
CA MET A 58 6.87 4.80 -0.21
C MET A 58 5.81 4.71 0.89
N TRP A 59 6.22 4.97 2.14
CA TRP A 59 5.31 5.01 3.28
C TRP A 59 4.25 6.12 3.13
N ALA A 60 4.65 7.33 2.71
CA ALA A 60 3.72 8.43 2.46
C ALA A 60 2.73 8.09 1.34
N GLY A 61 3.20 7.49 0.22
CA GLY A 61 2.35 7.02 -0.87
C GLY A 61 1.31 6.01 -0.38
N ARG A 62 1.74 4.96 0.35
CA ARG A 62 0.83 3.97 0.96
C ARG A 62 -0.26 4.62 1.81
N LEU A 63 0.09 5.60 2.64
CA LEU A 63 -0.88 6.31 3.48
C LEU A 63 -1.90 7.12 2.68
N VAL A 64 -1.51 7.66 1.52
CA VAL A 64 -2.44 8.32 0.59
C VAL A 64 -3.40 7.30 0.01
N HIS A 65 -2.91 6.17 -0.54
CA HIS A 65 -3.75 5.09 -1.06
C HIS A 65 -4.74 4.57 0.00
N GLU A 66 -4.27 4.22 1.19
CA GLU A 66 -5.14 3.76 2.29
C GLU A 66 -6.19 4.80 2.71
N ALA A 67 -5.85 6.10 2.63
CA ALA A 67 -6.81 7.16 2.95
C ALA A 67 -7.85 7.31 1.85
N VAL A 68 -7.46 7.24 0.58
CA VAL A 68 -8.37 7.27 -0.57
C VAL A 68 -9.28 6.04 -0.54
N GLU A 69 -8.74 4.85 -0.33
CA GLU A 69 -9.51 3.61 -0.15
C GLU A 69 -10.57 3.77 0.93
N ARG A 70 -10.19 4.21 2.13
CA ARG A 70 -11.16 4.46 3.23
C ARG A 70 -12.26 5.45 2.84
N SER A 71 -11.92 6.49 2.07
CA SER A 71 -12.88 7.47 1.59
C SER A 71 -13.87 6.86 0.60
N LEU A 72 -13.39 6.03 -0.33
CA LEU A 72 -14.21 5.36 -1.32
C LEU A 72 -15.08 4.27 -0.69
N LEU A 73 -14.54 3.47 0.23
CA LEU A 73 -15.30 2.47 0.99
C LEU A 73 -16.42 3.13 1.81
N ALA A 74 -16.11 4.21 2.53
CA ALA A 74 -17.13 4.96 3.27
C ALA A 74 -18.20 5.54 2.35
N LEU A 75 -17.81 6.01 1.17
CA LEU A 75 -18.75 6.52 0.16
C LEU A 75 -19.65 5.40 -0.38
N ARG A 76 -19.08 4.22 -0.66
CA ARG A 76 -19.83 3.02 -1.08
C ARG A 76 -20.87 2.62 -0.04
N ASP A 77 -20.51 2.73 1.24
CA ASP A 77 -21.37 2.37 2.37
C ASP A 77 -22.36 3.50 2.75
N GLY A 78 -22.47 4.56 1.92
CA GLY A 78 -23.40 5.69 2.14
C GLY A 78 -22.92 6.73 3.17
N HIS A 79 -21.66 6.66 3.60
CA HIS A 79 -21.08 7.52 4.64
C HIS A 79 -19.89 8.32 4.08
N GLY A 80 -20.12 9.47 3.47
CA GLY A 80 -19.03 10.30 2.95
C GLY A 80 -18.12 10.83 4.08
N LEU A 81 -16.81 10.64 3.94
CA LEU A 81 -15.83 11.26 4.82
C LEU A 81 -15.58 12.71 4.38
N SER A 82 -15.58 13.65 5.35
CA SER A 82 -15.18 15.03 5.07
C SER A 82 -13.67 15.12 4.80
N GLU A 83 -13.24 16.12 4.03
CA GLU A 83 -11.81 16.41 3.80
C GLU A 83 -11.04 16.53 5.12
N SER A 84 -11.60 17.27 6.11
CA SER A 84 -10.96 17.45 7.41
C SER A 84 -10.79 16.14 8.16
N SER A 85 -11.83 15.32 8.26
CA SER A 85 -11.78 14.04 8.96
C SER A 85 -10.78 13.08 8.30
N LEU A 86 -10.71 13.04 6.96
CA LEU A 86 -9.77 12.22 6.23
C LEU A 86 -8.32 12.63 6.53
N ILE A 87 -8.04 13.94 6.47
CA ILE A 87 -6.72 14.50 6.76
C ILE A 87 -6.31 14.25 8.22
N GLU A 88 -7.18 14.55 9.19
CA GLU A 88 -6.90 14.35 10.60
C GLU A 88 -6.59 12.91 10.95
N ASN A 89 -7.39 11.97 10.45
CA ASN A 89 -7.17 10.54 10.64
C ASN A 89 -5.85 10.08 10.04
N THR A 90 -5.53 10.52 8.82
CA THR A 90 -4.27 10.16 8.16
C THR A 90 -3.05 10.74 8.87
N VAL A 91 -3.10 12.01 9.30
CA VAL A 91 -2.01 12.63 10.06
C VAL A 91 -1.82 11.96 11.43
N ARG A 92 -2.90 11.54 12.10
CA ARG A 92 -2.82 10.74 13.33
C ARG A 92 -2.14 9.40 13.07
N GLN A 93 -2.55 8.66 12.03
CA GLN A 93 -1.93 7.41 11.61
C GLN A 93 -0.44 7.60 11.31
N MET A 94 -0.06 8.66 10.58
CA MET A 94 1.36 8.99 10.33
C MET A 94 2.16 9.11 11.63
N ARG A 95 1.63 9.79 12.64
CA ARG A 95 2.33 9.96 13.93
C ARG A 95 2.49 8.63 14.67
N GLU A 96 1.46 7.80 14.68
CA GLU A 96 1.47 6.50 15.34
C GLU A 96 2.45 5.54 14.68
N GLU A 97 2.41 5.43 13.36
CA GLU A 97 3.30 4.57 12.59
C GLU A 97 4.76 5.03 12.66
N TRP A 98 4.99 6.34 12.59
CA TRP A 98 6.33 6.90 12.74
C TRP A 98 6.93 6.56 14.11
N LYS A 99 6.16 6.73 15.20
CA LYS A 99 6.57 6.36 16.56
C LYS A 99 6.83 4.86 16.69
N ALA A 100 5.94 4.02 16.16
CA ALA A 100 6.08 2.58 16.19
C ALA A 100 7.33 2.12 15.44
N SER A 101 7.60 2.67 14.25
CA SER A 101 8.79 2.38 13.47
C SER A 101 10.06 2.84 14.19
N ARG A 102 10.08 4.07 14.71
CA ARG A 102 11.24 4.59 15.46
C ARG A 102 11.52 3.78 16.74
N GLY A 103 10.47 3.26 17.38
CA GLY A 103 10.58 2.36 18.54
C GLY A 103 10.99 0.92 18.20
N GLY A 104 11.12 0.58 16.92
CA GLY A 104 11.55 -0.75 16.47
C GLY A 104 10.53 -1.87 16.69
N LEU A 105 9.23 -1.54 16.86
CA LEU A 105 8.18 -2.53 17.14
C LEU A 105 8.03 -3.58 16.04
N TYR A 106 8.39 -3.25 14.78
CA TYR A 106 8.38 -4.17 13.65
C TYR A 106 9.35 -5.35 13.81
N ARG A 107 10.40 -5.24 14.65
CA ARG A 107 11.33 -6.35 14.90
C ARG A 107 10.66 -7.50 15.65
N GLN A 108 9.69 -7.19 16.52
CA GLN A 108 8.88 -8.18 17.24
C GLN A 108 7.61 -8.54 16.47
N SER A 109 7.05 -7.59 15.73
CA SER A 109 5.81 -7.73 14.94
C SER A 109 6.07 -7.33 13.50
N PRO A 110 6.62 -8.22 12.64
CA PRO A 110 7.13 -7.87 11.31
C PRO A 110 6.11 -7.27 10.32
N LYS A 111 4.82 -7.40 10.59
CA LYS A 111 3.74 -6.78 9.79
C LYS A 111 3.50 -5.31 10.15
N ARG A 112 4.14 -4.80 11.22
CA ARG A 112 4.01 -3.38 11.57
C ARG A 112 4.82 -2.50 10.63
N PRO A 113 4.39 -1.25 10.40
CA PRO A 113 5.13 -0.30 9.59
C PRO A 113 6.58 -0.16 10.02
N SER A 114 7.48 -0.22 9.05
CA SER A 114 8.92 -0.15 9.26
C SER A 114 9.56 0.77 8.23
N LEU A 115 10.23 1.83 8.71
CA LEU A 115 10.89 2.79 7.84
C LEU A 115 12.37 2.46 7.69
N PHE A 116 12.81 2.48 6.43
CA PHE A 116 14.21 2.30 6.06
C PHE A 116 15.13 3.24 6.84
N GLU A 117 14.72 4.50 6.95
CA GLU A 117 15.49 5.54 7.64
C GLU A 117 15.68 5.22 9.13
N HIS A 118 14.70 4.60 9.78
CA HIS A 118 14.79 4.21 11.19
C HIS A 118 15.64 2.94 11.39
N GLU A 119 15.53 1.96 10.49
CA GLU A 119 16.31 0.72 10.59
C GLU A 119 17.80 0.98 10.38
N TYR A 120 18.15 1.86 9.43
CA TYR A 120 19.54 2.15 9.07
C TYR A 120 20.10 3.43 9.70
N GLY A 121 19.36 4.08 10.60
CA GLY A 121 19.82 5.30 11.26
C GLY A 121 20.07 6.47 10.31
N VAL A 122 19.35 6.53 9.18
CA VAL A 122 19.50 7.62 8.22
C VAL A 122 19.00 8.92 8.83
N ALA A 123 19.87 9.91 8.92
CA ALA A 123 19.52 11.22 9.45
C ALA A 123 18.55 11.95 8.52
N VAL A 124 17.35 12.25 9.03
CA VAL A 124 16.32 13.04 8.32
C VAL A 124 15.97 14.24 9.19
N ARG A 125 16.12 15.44 8.66
CA ARG A 125 15.80 16.68 9.37
C ARG A 125 14.32 16.81 9.65
N ASN A 126 13.95 17.43 10.77
CA ASN A 126 12.55 17.64 11.14
C ASN A 126 11.74 18.33 10.03
N GLY A 127 12.33 19.31 9.33
CA GLY A 127 11.69 19.99 8.21
C GLY A 127 11.34 19.06 7.05
N GLU A 128 12.11 18.01 6.80
CA GLU A 128 11.83 17.03 5.75
C GLU A 128 10.64 16.12 6.14
N TRP A 129 10.51 15.75 7.43
CA TRP A 129 9.33 15.04 7.93
C TRP A 129 8.07 15.89 7.86
N GLN A 130 8.18 17.19 8.19
CA GLN A 130 7.07 18.14 8.06
C GLN A 130 6.66 18.31 6.59
N ALA A 131 7.62 18.50 5.68
CA ALA A 131 7.36 18.61 4.24
C ALA A 131 6.67 17.35 3.68
N LEU A 132 7.06 16.16 4.15
CA LEU A 132 6.43 14.91 3.76
C LEU A 132 4.96 14.84 4.22
N ARG A 133 4.70 15.20 5.48
CA ARG A 133 3.33 15.32 6.01
C ARG A 133 2.50 16.30 5.17
N ASP A 134 3.05 17.48 4.88
CA ASP A 134 2.35 18.51 4.11
C ASP A 134 2.10 18.05 2.67
N HIS A 135 2.99 17.23 2.11
CA HIS A 135 2.78 16.59 0.82
C HIS A 135 1.57 15.63 0.87
N VAL A 136 1.50 14.73 1.85
CA VAL A 136 0.35 13.82 2.04
C VAL A 136 -0.95 14.63 2.17
N VAL A 137 -0.96 15.68 2.99
CA VAL A 137 -2.13 16.56 3.14
C VAL A 137 -2.55 17.19 1.82
N ARG A 138 -1.60 17.65 1.00
CA ARG A 138 -1.90 18.19 -0.34
C ARG A 138 -2.50 17.12 -1.26
N CYS A 139 -1.97 15.90 -1.27
CA CYS A 139 -2.54 14.80 -2.05
C CYS A 139 -4.00 14.55 -1.67
N LEU A 140 -4.32 14.47 -0.39
CA LEU A 140 -5.70 14.24 0.08
C LEU A 140 -6.64 15.40 -0.25
N ARG A 141 -6.18 16.65 -0.15
CA ARG A 141 -6.95 17.82 -0.61
C ARG A 141 -7.20 17.78 -2.11
N ASN A 142 -6.17 17.43 -2.89
CA ASN A 142 -6.32 17.30 -4.34
C ASN A 142 -7.33 16.21 -4.68
N PHE A 143 -7.25 15.04 -4.05
CA PHE A 143 -8.24 13.97 -4.23
C PHE A 143 -9.67 14.47 -4.02
N HIS A 144 -9.96 15.21 -2.93
CA HIS A 144 -11.28 15.77 -2.68
C HIS A 144 -11.76 16.80 -3.71
N ARG A 145 -10.84 17.41 -4.46
CA ARG A 145 -11.12 18.44 -5.49
C ARG A 145 -11.10 17.90 -6.91
N LEU A 146 -10.75 16.62 -7.09
CA LEU A 146 -10.73 16.01 -8.41
C LEU A 146 -12.14 16.02 -9.05
N PRO A 147 -12.29 16.51 -10.27
CA PRO A 147 -13.59 16.46 -10.97
C PRO A 147 -14.15 15.05 -11.07
N VAL A 148 -13.29 14.05 -11.29
CA VAL A 148 -13.70 12.64 -11.36
C VAL A 148 -14.35 12.14 -10.06
N LEU A 149 -14.04 12.69 -8.90
CA LEU A 149 -14.71 12.33 -7.65
C LEU A 149 -16.18 12.70 -7.65
N ALA A 150 -16.56 13.79 -8.34
CA ALA A 150 -17.97 14.14 -8.53
C ALA A 150 -18.69 13.12 -9.42
N ASP A 151 -18.02 12.58 -10.43
CA ASP A 151 -18.55 11.51 -11.30
C ASP A 151 -18.70 10.20 -10.53
N ILE A 152 -17.69 9.83 -9.77
CA ILE A 152 -17.72 8.66 -8.88
C ILE A 152 -18.91 8.75 -7.91
N LYS A 153 -19.11 9.90 -7.27
CA LYS A 153 -20.24 10.11 -6.33
C LYS A 153 -21.62 10.01 -6.98
N ARG A 154 -21.73 10.30 -8.27
CA ARG A 154 -22.98 10.17 -9.04
C ARG A 154 -23.18 8.77 -9.60
N THR A 155 -22.11 7.98 -9.71
CA THR A 155 -22.17 6.62 -10.24
C THR A 155 -22.72 5.67 -9.17
N PRO A 156 -23.79 4.91 -9.46
CA PRO A 156 -24.29 3.89 -8.54
C PRO A 156 -23.21 2.89 -8.15
N THR A 157 -23.18 2.48 -6.89
CA THR A 157 -22.11 1.62 -6.34
C THR A 157 -22.08 0.23 -6.99
N GLU A 158 -23.20 -0.24 -7.56
CA GLU A 158 -23.30 -1.48 -8.33
C GLU A 158 -22.47 -1.44 -9.64
N ARG A 159 -22.07 -0.24 -10.07
CA ARG A 159 -21.21 -0.02 -11.23
C ARG A 159 -19.74 0.10 -10.85
N TRP A 160 -19.40 0.04 -9.57
CA TRP A 160 -18.02 0.01 -9.08
C TRP A 160 -17.49 -1.42 -9.15
N ILE A 161 -16.28 -1.61 -9.67
CA ILE A 161 -15.73 -2.93 -9.96
C ILE A 161 -14.78 -3.36 -8.85
N PHE A 162 -13.88 -2.47 -8.45
CA PHE A 162 -12.89 -2.70 -7.37
C PHE A 162 -12.45 -1.38 -6.73
N ILE A 163 -11.97 -1.47 -5.50
CA ILE A 163 -11.34 -0.39 -4.72
C ILE A 163 -10.10 -1.00 -4.08
N GLU A 164 -8.87 -0.64 -4.54
CA GLU A 164 -7.57 -1.14 -4.02
C GLU A 164 -7.51 -2.68 -3.89
N ASP A 165 -8.23 -3.39 -4.75
CA ASP A 165 -8.29 -4.85 -4.70
C ASP A 165 -7.17 -5.49 -5.51
N ILE A 166 -6.49 -6.47 -4.89
CA ILE A 166 -5.51 -7.30 -5.59
C ILE A 166 -6.27 -8.41 -6.35
N GLY A 167 -6.36 -8.24 -7.66
CA GLY A 167 -6.91 -9.23 -8.57
C GLY A 167 -5.86 -10.19 -9.09
N SER A 168 -6.30 -11.33 -9.63
CA SER A 168 -5.43 -12.22 -10.42
C SER A 168 -6.19 -12.92 -11.53
N PHE A 169 -5.48 -13.21 -12.61
CA PHE A 169 -6.00 -13.98 -13.73
C PHE A 169 -4.92 -14.95 -14.26
N PRO A 170 -5.30 -16.08 -14.88
CA PRO A 170 -4.34 -16.97 -15.52
C PRO A 170 -3.95 -16.42 -16.90
N PHE A 171 -2.66 -16.44 -17.19
CA PHE A 171 -2.10 -16.16 -18.51
C PHE A 171 -1.02 -17.17 -18.84
N GLU A 172 -1.18 -17.94 -19.92
CA GLU A 172 -0.25 -18.99 -20.34
C GLU A 172 0.20 -19.94 -19.20
N GLY A 173 -0.76 -20.40 -18.39
CA GLY A 173 -0.50 -21.29 -17.25
C GLY A 173 0.12 -20.60 -16.02
N THR A 174 0.39 -19.31 -16.08
CA THR A 174 0.95 -18.53 -14.96
C THR A 174 -0.13 -17.64 -14.35
N ARG A 175 -0.18 -17.57 -13.01
CA ARG A 175 -1.02 -16.61 -12.30
C ARG A 175 -0.42 -15.22 -12.37
N VAL A 176 -1.16 -14.27 -12.95
CA VAL A 176 -0.77 -12.86 -13.06
C VAL A 176 -1.55 -12.06 -12.02
N PHE A 177 -0.84 -11.32 -11.16
CA PHE A 177 -1.44 -10.40 -10.20
C PHE A 177 -1.48 -8.98 -10.75
N THR A 178 -2.59 -8.29 -10.49
CA THR A 178 -2.83 -6.88 -10.80
C THR A 178 -3.48 -6.21 -9.60
N ALA A 179 -3.14 -4.97 -9.37
CA ALA A 179 -3.66 -4.17 -8.25
C ALA A 179 -3.95 -2.74 -8.74
N PRO A 180 -5.03 -2.55 -9.53
CA PRO A 180 -5.47 -1.22 -9.88
C PRO A 180 -6.13 -0.54 -8.67
N ASP A 181 -5.98 0.78 -8.54
CA ASP A 181 -6.47 1.51 -7.37
C ASP A 181 -8.00 1.59 -7.33
N PHE A 182 -8.63 1.98 -8.44
CA PHE A 182 -10.09 2.06 -8.53
C PHE A 182 -10.60 1.82 -9.94
N GLY A 183 -11.73 1.13 -10.06
CA GLY A 183 -12.39 0.90 -11.35
C GLY A 183 -13.91 0.97 -11.26
N TYR A 184 -14.54 1.58 -12.28
CA TYR A 184 -15.99 1.69 -12.39
C TYR A 184 -16.46 1.80 -13.84
N TRP A 185 -17.71 1.48 -14.10
CA TRP A 185 -18.38 1.74 -15.36
C TRP A 185 -19.03 3.12 -15.36
N SER A 186 -18.63 4.00 -16.28
CA SER A 186 -19.26 5.32 -16.46
C SER A 186 -20.71 5.20 -16.96
N ALA A 187 -21.43 6.33 -16.98
CA ALA A 187 -22.80 6.39 -17.50
C ALA A 187 -22.89 5.99 -18.99
N GLU A 188 -21.81 6.18 -19.76
CA GLU A 188 -21.71 5.81 -21.16
C GLU A 188 -21.21 4.37 -21.37
N ASP A 189 -21.28 3.51 -20.36
CA ASP A 189 -20.79 2.11 -20.38
C ASP A 189 -19.31 1.98 -20.77
N ARG A 190 -18.47 2.96 -20.37
CA ARG A 190 -17.02 2.89 -20.51
C ARG A 190 -16.37 2.50 -19.20
N LEU A 191 -15.47 1.53 -19.27
CA LEU A 191 -14.62 1.19 -18.14
C LEU A 191 -13.65 2.34 -17.84
N GLN A 192 -13.70 2.86 -16.63
CA GLN A 192 -12.76 3.85 -16.10
C GLN A 192 -11.82 3.15 -15.12
N LEU A 193 -10.52 3.28 -15.34
CA LEU A 193 -9.48 2.82 -14.43
C LEU A 193 -8.72 4.04 -13.92
N LEU A 194 -8.60 4.14 -12.62
CA LEU A 194 -7.90 5.24 -11.94
C LEU A 194 -6.73 4.68 -11.14
N ASP A 195 -5.63 5.43 -11.14
CA ASP A 195 -4.39 5.17 -10.40
C ASP A 195 -3.92 6.53 -9.84
N TRP A 196 -3.62 6.61 -8.51
CA TRP A 196 -3.31 7.86 -7.82
C TRP A 196 -1.85 8.02 -7.41
#